data_ff917995e4af911a96896a4dbe634958
#
_entry.id   ff917995e4af911a96896a4dbe634958
#
_cell.length_a   1.000
_cell.length_b   1.000
_cell.length_c   1.000
_cell.angle_alpha   90.00
_cell.angle_beta   90.00
_cell.angle_gamma   90.00
#
_symmetry.space_group_name_H-M   'P 1'
#
loop_
_entity.id
_entity.type
_entity.pdbx_description
1 polymer ?
#
loop_
_entity_poly.entity_id
_entity_poly.type
_entity_poly.pdbx_seq_one_letter_code
_entity_poly.pdbx_strand_id
1 'polypeptide(L)'
;PKEHLGLPKRDDVKQGCVAYKIAAHAADVALGIPGARDRDDELTKARAALNWEKHFELSFDPDLARAYHDEDLDVDTDFCAMCGHDWCSVRISKEIVEFHSGKEEQYQWDRAKVT
;
A
#
# COMPACT_ATOMS: atom_id res chain seq x y z
N PRO A 1 -1.52 24.55 0.32
CA PRO A 1 -2.19 24.47 -0.98
C PRO A 1 -2.87 25.76 -1.42
N LYS A 2 -3.69 26.36 -0.57
CA LYS A 2 -4.36 27.64 -0.92
C LYS A 2 -3.66 28.90 -0.40
N GLU A 3 -2.64 28.74 0.38
CA GLU A 3 -1.92 29.84 1.00
C GLU A 3 -1.45 30.84 -0.04
N HIS A 4 -1.74 32.11 0.19
CA HIS A 4 -1.48 33.24 -0.75
C HIS A 4 -2.25 33.20 -2.08
N LEU A 5 -3.01 32.14 -2.38
CA LEU A 5 -3.82 32.04 -3.60
C LEU A 5 -5.30 32.29 -3.36
N GLY A 6 -5.76 32.08 -2.14
CA GLY A 6 -7.13 32.28 -1.73
C GLY A 6 -7.25 32.18 -0.23
N LEU A 7 -8.48 32.28 0.29
CA LEU A 7 -8.74 32.11 1.72
C LEU A 7 -8.70 30.62 2.08
N PRO A 8 -7.69 30.15 2.85
CA PRO A 8 -7.61 28.76 3.20
C PRO A 8 -8.67 28.38 4.22
N LYS A 9 -9.32 27.24 3.98
CA LYS A 9 -10.20 26.57 4.93
C LYS A 9 -9.41 25.58 5.77
N ARG A 10 -10.05 25.01 6.78
CA ARG A 10 -9.44 24.01 7.67
C ARG A 10 -8.81 22.84 6.90
N ASP A 11 -9.51 22.32 5.90
CA ASP A 11 -9.02 21.20 5.08
C ASP A 11 -7.80 21.58 4.24
N ASP A 12 -7.73 22.81 3.76
CA ASP A 12 -6.57 23.31 3.03
C ASP A 12 -5.33 23.37 3.94
N VAL A 13 -5.50 23.81 5.17
CA VAL A 13 -4.44 23.80 6.18
C VAL A 13 -3.97 22.39 6.50
N LYS A 14 -4.90 21.45 6.65
CA LYS A 14 -4.59 20.04 6.86
C LYS A 14 -3.77 19.45 5.72
N GLN A 15 -4.17 19.72 4.47
CA GLN A 15 -3.42 19.29 3.28
C GLN A 15 -1.99 19.84 3.26
N GLY A 16 -1.82 21.10 3.64
CA GLY A 16 -0.50 21.72 3.77
C GLY A 16 0.36 21.00 4.81
N CYS A 17 -0.19 20.71 5.96
CA CYS A 17 0.52 19.97 7.02
C CYS A 17 0.92 18.56 6.56
N VAL A 18 0.05 17.86 5.86
CA VAL A 18 0.35 16.53 5.29
C VAL A 18 1.49 16.63 4.27
N ALA A 19 1.44 17.62 3.38
CA ALA A 19 2.49 17.84 2.40
C ALA A 19 3.85 18.10 3.06
N TYR A 20 3.90 18.90 4.12
CA TYR A 20 5.13 19.14 4.88
C TYR A 20 5.64 17.88 5.56
N LYS A 21 4.78 17.04 6.11
CA LYS A 21 5.17 15.76 6.70
C LYS A 21 5.80 14.82 5.66
N ILE A 22 5.23 14.77 4.47
CA ILE A 22 5.78 13.97 3.36
C ILE A 22 7.17 14.49 2.99
N ALA A 23 7.33 15.80 2.84
CA ALA A 23 8.62 16.41 2.51
C ALA A 23 9.67 16.17 3.60
N ALA A 24 9.30 16.32 4.87
CA ALA A 24 10.19 16.06 6.00
C ALA A 24 10.61 14.58 6.06
N HIS A 25 9.68 13.67 5.83
CA HIS A 25 9.98 12.24 5.78
C HIS A 25 10.95 11.90 4.64
N ALA A 26 10.72 12.45 3.45
CA ALA A 26 11.61 12.25 2.31
C ALA A 26 13.03 12.78 2.60
N ALA A 27 13.14 13.93 3.27
CA ALA A 27 14.42 14.49 3.67
C ALA A 27 15.14 13.58 4.69
N ASP A 28 14.44 13.07 5.69
CA ASP A 28 15.00 12.17 6.68
C ASP A 28 15.53 10.88 6.05
N VAL A 29 14.79 10.30 5.11
CA VAL A 29 15.23 9.12 4.34
C VAL A 29 16.48 9.45 3.51
N ALA A 30 16.47 10.58 2.82
CA ALA A 30 17.60 11.01 1.99
C ALA A 30 18.88 11.27 2.80
N LEU A 31 18.73 11.80 4.02
CA LEU A 31 19.83 12.04 4.93
C LEU A 31 20.33 10.79 5.67
N GLY A 32 19.64 9.66 5.53
CA GLY A 32 20.01 8.42 6.21
C GLY A 32 19.78 8.46 7.70
N ILE A 33 18.81 9.23 8.18
CA ILE A 33 18.47 9.28 9.60
C ILE A 33 18.11 7.88 10.11
N PRO A 34 18.69 7.39 11.21
CA PRO A 34 18.37 6.07 11.75
C PRO A 34 16.88 5.92 12.05
N GLY A 35 16.28 4.83 11.57
CA GLY A 35 14.86 4.53 11.75
C GLY A 35 13.92 5.27 10.78
N ALA A 36 14.42 6.15 9.92
CA ALA A 36 13.56 6.92 8.99
C ALA A 36 12.73 6.05 8.07
N ARG A 37 13.22 4.87 7.67
CA ARG A 37 12.53 3.94 6.77
C ARG A 37 11.60 2.95 7.46
N ASP A 38 11.56 2.91 8.77
CA ASP A 38 10.79 1.91 9.52
C ASP A 38 9.30 1.99 9.18
N ARG A 39 8.76 3.19 9.07
CA ARG A 39 7.39 3.42 8.66
C ARG A 39 7.10 2.91 7.24
N ASP A 40 8.01 3.16 6.31
CA ASP A 40 7.88 2.72 4.92
C ASP A 40 7.91 1.20 4.81
N ASP A 41 8.77 0.56 5.57
CA ASP A 41 8.89 -0.89 5.62
C ASP A 41 7.63 -1.53 6.20
N GLU A 42 7.09 -0.97 7.27
CA GLU A 42 5.82 -1.43 7.87
C GLU A 42 4.63 -1.21 6.94
N LEU A 43 4.57 -0.08 6.24
CA LEU A 43 3.54 0.18 5.24
C LEU A 43 3.61 -0.82 4.07
N THR A 44 4.80 -1.12 3.61
CA THR A 44 5.03 -2.11 2.55
C THR A 44 4.54 -3.50 2.99
N LYS A 45 4.84 -3.90 4.21
CA LYS A 45 4.35 -5.16 4.78
C LYS A 45 2.82 -5.19 4.87
N ALA A 46 2.21 -4.10 5.32
CA ALA A 46 0.75 -3.98 5.39
C ALA A 46 0.10 -4.10 4.00
N ARG A 47 0.68 -3.48 2.99
CA ARG A 47 0.22 -3.59 1.60
C ARG A 47 0.34 -5.01 1.07
N ALA A 48 1.47 -5.66 1.29
CA ALA A 48 1.70 -7.04 0.85
C ALA A 48 0.71 -8.03 1.50
N ALA A 49 0.35 -7.78 2.75
CA ALA A 49 -0.62 -8.57 3.50
C ALA A 49 -2.09 -8.18 3.23
N LEU A 50 -2.34 -7.11 2.46
CA LEU A 50 -3.67 -6.51 2.27
C LEU A 50 -4.32 -6.13 3.62
N ASN A 51 -3.51 -5.74 4.58
CA ASN A 51 -3.96 -5.27 5.90
C ASN A 51 -4.30 -3.78 5.82
N TRP A 52 -5.53 -3.49 5.42
CA TRP A 52 -6.00 -2.13 5.15
C TRP A 52 -6.02 -1.26 6.40
N GLU A 53 -6.42 -1.78 7.55
CA GLU A 53 -6.41 -1.01 8.81
C GLU A 53 -5.00 -0.53 9.15
N LYS A 54 -4.02 -1.42 9.06
CA LYS A 54 -2.61 -1.06 9.30
C LYS A 54 -2.08 -0.08 8.26
N HIS A 55 -2.47 -0.25 7.00
CA HIS A 55 -2.15 0.67 5.92
C HIS A 55 -2.66 2.09 6.24
N PHE A 56 -3.90 2.22 6.70
CA PHE A 56 -4.47 3.52 7.08
C PHE A 56 -3.73 4.15 8.26
N GLU A 57 -3.47 3.39 9.31
CA GLU A 57 -2.72 3.87 10.48
C GLU A 57 -1.35 4.44 10.13
N LEU A 58 -0.66 3.82 9.17
CA LEU A 58 0.68 4.20 8.74
C LEU A 58 0.68 5.31 7.69
N SER A 59 -0.45 5.64 7.10
CA SER A 59 -0.58 6.72 6.11
C SER A 59 -0.41 8.08 6.77
N PHE A 60 0.08 9.07 6.01
CA PHE A 60 0.21 10.45 6.50
C PHE A 60 -1.14 11.13 6.71
N ASP A 61 -2.16 10.70 5.99
CA ASP A 61 -3.55 11.11 6.16
C ASP A 61 -4.44 9.87 6.22
N PRO A 62 -4.59 9.26 7.41
CA PRO A 62 -5.37 8.04 7.57
C PRO A 62 -6.83 8.18 7.16
N ASP A 63 -7.45 9.33 7.48
CA ASP A 63 -8.86 9.56 7.17
C ASP A 63 -9.10 9.64 5.66
N LEU A 64 -8.22 10.32 4.94
CA LEU A 64 -8.29 10.40 3.47
C LEU A 64 -8.02 9.06 2.82
N ALA A 65 -7.04 8.32 3.32
CA ALA A 65 -6.71 6.98 2.82
C ALA A 65 -7.89 6.03 2.99
N ARG A 66 -8.54 6.05 4.14
CA ARG A 66 -9.76 5.28 4.41
C ARG A 66 -10.90 5.70 3.48
N ALA A 67 -11.12 7.00 3.31
CA ALA A 67 -12.18 7.51 2.43
C ALA A 67 -12.00 7.04 0.98
N TYR A 68 -10.80 7.09 0.45
CA TYR A 68 -10.51 6.58 -0.89
C TYR A 68 -10.75 5.08 -1.02
N HIS A 69 -10.35 4.30 -0.03
CA HIS A 69 -10.60 2.87 -0.02
C HIS A 69 -12.10 2.55 0.04
N ASP A 70 -12.85 3.28 0.87
CA ASP A 70 -14.27 3.05 1.11
C ASP A 70 -15.17 3.56 -0.04
N GLU A 71 -14.64 4.36 -0.97
CA GLU A 71 -15.38 4.74 -2.19
C GLU A 71 -15.83 3.51 -3.00
N ASP A 72 -15.07 2.44 -2.93
CA ASP A 72 -15.34 1.17 -3.60
C ASP A 72 -15.73 0.09 -2.58
N LEU A 73 -16.84 0.31 -1.87
CA LEU A 73 -17.31 -0.56 -0.77
C LEU A 73 -17.60 -2.01 -1.17
N ASP A 74 -17.77 -2.29 -2.45
CA ASP A 74 -17.92 -3.65 -2.98
C ASP A 74 -16.58 -4.38 -3.10
N VAL A 75 -15.51 -3.76 -2.61
CA VAL A 75 -14.15 -4.30 -2.68
C VAL A 75 -13.96 -5.35 -1.60
N ASP A 76 -13.73 -6.57 -2.03
CA ASP A 76 -13.24 -7.66 -1.20
C ASP A 76 -11.87 -7.31 -0.61
N THR A 77 -11.61 -7.71 0.63
CA THR A 77 -10.35 -7.44 1.33
C THR A 77 -9.14 -8.17 0.74
N ASP A 78 -9.37 -9.10 -0.17
CA ASP A 78 -8.33 -9.97 -0.74
C ASP A 78 -7.57 -9.35 -1.93
N PHE A 79 -7.90 -8.14 -2.33
CA PHE A 79 -7.24 -7.46 -3.45
C PHE A 79 -7.19 -5.94 -3.29
N CYS A 80 -6.35 -5.31 -4.12
CA CYS A 80 -6.23 -3.85 -4.16
C CYS A 80 -7.33 -3.25 -5.07
N ALA A 81 -8.06 -2.27 -4.56
CA ALA A 81 -9.14 -1.60 -5.29
C ALA A 81 -8.68 -0.89 -6.57
N MET A 82 -7.43 -0.44 -6.63
CA MET A 82 -6.89 0.28 -7.78
C MET A 82 -6.92 -0.53 -9.08
N CYS A 83 -6.54 -1.80 -9.02
CA CYS A 83 -6.48 -2.67 -10.19
C CYS A 83 -7.71 -3.56 -10.35
N GLY A 84 -8.55 -3.66 -9.32
CA GLY A 84 -9.70 -4.56 -9.28
C GLY A 84 -9.32 -6.01 -8.99
N HIS A 85 -10.34 -6.85 -8.88
CA HIS A 85 -10.19 -8.23 -8.43
C HIS A 85 -9.29 -9.08 -9.35
N ASP A 86 -9.43 -8.94 -10.66
CA ASP A 86 -8.78 -9.82 -11.64
C ASP A 86 -7.34 -9.42 -11.96
N TRP A 87 -6.95 -8.18 -11.63
CA TRP A 87 -5.68 -7.60 -12.04
C TRP A 87 -4.79 -7.16 -10.88
N CYS A 88 -5.14 -7.49 -9.65
CA CYS A 88 -4.32 -7.15 -8.49
C CYS A 88 -3.04 -8.00 -8.47
N SER A 89 -1.89 -7.35 -8.63
CA SER A 89 -0.59 -8.03 -8.64
C SER A 89 -0.28 -8.72 -7.31
N VAL A 90 -0.70 -8.17 -6.19
CA VAL A 90 -0.53 -8.76 -4.85
C VAL A 90 -1.31 -10.07 -4.75
N ARG A 91 -2.57 -10.06 -5.15
CA ARG A 91 -3.41 -11.25 -5.17
C ARG A 91 -2.88 -12.31 -6.11
N ILE A 92 -2.51 -11.93 -7.34
CA ILE A 92 -1.96 -12.84 -8.35
C ILE A 92 -0.67 -13.49 -7.83
N SER A 93 0.23 -12.71 -7.23
CA SER A 93 1.46 -13.22 -6.65
C SER A 93 1.21 -14.22 -5.52
N LYS A 94 0.23 -13.92 -4.65
CA LYS A 94 -0.19 -14.81 -3.57
C LYS A 94 -0.76 -16.13 -4.12
N GLU A 95 -1.64 -16.05 -5.10
CA GLU A 95 -2.21 -17.23 -5.76
C GLU A 95 -1.13 -18.09 -6.44
N ILE A 96 -0.13 -17.47 -7.07
CA ILE A 96 1.00 -18.19 -7.67
C ILE A 96 1.80 -18.94 -6.59
N VAL A 97 2.09 -18.30 -5.47
CA VAL A 97 2.82 -18.93 -4.36
C VAL A 97 2.04 -20.11 -3.79
N GLU A 98 0.74 -19.93 -3.54
CA GLU A 98 -0.14 -20.99 -3.04
C GLU A 98 -0.24 -22.15 -4.04
N PHE A 99 -0.34 -21.84 -5.32
CA PHE A 99 -0.36 -22.83 -6.38
C PHE A 99 0.94 -23.64 -6.46
N HIS A 100 2.09 -23.01 -6.32
CA HIS A 100 3.38 -23.68 -6.27
C HIS A 100 3.51 -24.57 -5.02
N SER A 101 3.12 -24.09 -3.87
CA SER A 101 3.15 -24.85 -2.62
C SER A 101 2.23 -26.08 -2.69
N GLY A 102 1.03 -25.94 -3.24
CA GLY A 102 0.11 -27.06 -3.44
C GLY A 102 0.58 -28.07 -4.49
N LYS A 103 1.36 -27.64 -5.47
CA LYS A 103 1.90 -28.54 -6.51
C LYS A 103 3.15 -29.29 -6.11
N GLU A 104 3.93 -28.79 -5.21
CA GLU A 104 5.08 -29.53 -4.67
C GLU A 104 4.60 -30.81 -3.96
N GLU A 105 3.42 -30.82 -3.41
CA GLU A 105 2.80 -32.00 -2.78
C GLU A 105 2.10 -32.94 -3.76
N GLN A 106 1.58 -32.42 -4.87
CA GLN A 106 0.71 -33.19 -5.78
C GLN A 106 1.25 -33.38 -7.20
N TYR A 107 2.20 -32.56 -7.61
CA TYR A 107 2.72 -32.56 -8.97
C TYR A 107 4.24 -32.61 -8.95
N GLN A 108 4.79 -33.77 -9.18
CA GLN A 108 6.22 -33.87 -9.50
C GLN A 108 6.42 -33.34 -10.93
N TRP A 109 7.00 -32.16 -10.98
CA TRP A 109 7.45 -31.59 -12.24
C TRP A 109 8.51 -32.52 -12.84
N ASP A 110 8.14 -33.21 -13.91
CA ASP A 110 9.08 -34.05 -14.63
C ASP A 110 9.98 -33.17 -15.50
N ARG A 111 11.14 -32.83 -14.97
CA ARG A 111 12.16 -32.03 -15.69
C ARG A 111 12.58 -32.69 -17.00
N ALA A 112 12.40 -33.98 -17.15
CA ALA A 112 12.75 -34.69 -18.38
C ALA A 112 11.82 -34.38 -19.55
N LYS A 113 10.62 -33.80 -19.29
CA LYS A 113 9.65 -33.42 -20.35
C LYS A 113 9.83 -32.01 -20.89
N VAL A 114 10.72 -31.21 -20.32
CA VAL A 114 10.95 -29.80 -20.67
C VAL A 114 12.28 -29.57 -21.36
N THR A 115 13.13 -30.56 -21.39
CA THR A 115 14.40 -30.50 -22.13
C THR A 115 14.26 -31.07 -23.55
#